data_9cdaad7504c27233d3a2a5d7dd096a2b
#
_entry.id   9cdaad7504c27233d3a2a5d7dd096a2b
#
_cell.length_a   1.000
_cell.length_b   1.000
_cell.length_c   1.000
_cell.angle_alpha   90.00
_cell.angle_beta   90.00
_cell.angle_gamma   90.00
#
_symmetry.space_group_name_H-M   'P 1'
#
loop_
_entity.id
_entity.type
_entity.pdbx_description
1 polymer ?
#
loop_
_entity_poly.entity_id
_entity_poly.type
_entity_poly.pdbx_seq_one_letter_code
_entity_poly.pdbx_strand_id
1 'polypeptide(L)'
;MKFRRATKEDLSAIVQLLATDKLGQLREAYGDPLPEKYYETFYKIDEDPNQELIVLVSDMNEIIGTMQLTFIQYLTYQGGIRAQVEAVRIRDDHQSKGLGEKMMRWAIARAEERKAHLLQLTSDKQRPDAIRFYERLGFKASHEGMKMHLKN
;
A
#
# COMPACT_ATOMS: atom_id res chain seq x y z
N MET A 1 -5.79 13.07 -12.72
CA MET A 1 -5.49 12.10 -11.63
C MET A 1 -4.44 12.66 -10.69
N LYS A 2 -4.57 12.42 -9.41
CA LYS A 2 -3.59 12.89 -8.43
C LYS A 2 -3.44 11.90 -7.28
N PHE A 3 -2.24 11.89 -6.72
CA PHE A 3 -1.95 11.18 -5.47
C PHE A 3 -2.06 12.16 -4.31
N ARG A 4 -2.64 11.71 -3.21
CA ARG A 4 -2.67 12.48 -1.97
C ARG A 4 -2.79 11.55 -0.76
N ARG A 5 -2.58 12.08 0.42
CA ARG A 5 -2.84 11.34 1.64
C ARG A 5 -4.34 11.11 1.78
N ALA A 6 -4.69 9.95 2.32
CA ALA A 6 -6.08 9.61 2.59
C ALA A 6 -6.63 10.46 3.72
N THR A 7 -7.92 10.76 3.62
CA THR A 7 -8.67 11.37 4.71
C THR A 7 -9.68 10.33 5.24
N LYS A 8 -10.29 10.63 6.37
CA LYS A 8 -11.29 9.78 6.99
C LYS A 8 -12.42 9.41 6.02
N GLU A 9 -12.82 10.34 5.18
CA GLU A 9 -13.89 10.15 4.20
C GLU A 9 -13.55 9.15 3.11
N ASP A 10 -12.27 8.86 2.92
CA ASP A 10 -11.82 7.92 1.89
C ASP A 10 -11.86 6.46 2.38
N LEU A 11 -12.02 6.22 3.69
CA LEU A 11 -11.85 4.89 4.27
C LEU A 11 -12.78 3.83 3.68
N SER A 12 -14.04 4.16 3.47
CA SER A 12 -14.99 3.19 2.90
C SER A 12 -14.52 2.71 1.53
N ALA A 13 -14.10 3.62 0.66
CA ALA A 13 -13.59 3.29 -0.65
C ALA A 13 -12.28 2.48 -0.58
N ILE A 14 -11.40 2.83 0.36
CA ILE A 14 -10.13 2.11 0.55
C ILE A 14 -10.40 0.67 0.97
N VAL A 15 -11.23 0.46 2.00
CA VAL A 15 -11.52 -0.89 2.50
C VAL A 15 -12.23 -1.72 1.42
N GLN A 16 -13.08 -1.10 0.62
CA GLN A 16 -13.70 -1.77 -0.52
C GLN A 16 -12.64 -2.27 -1.52
N LEU A 17 -11.65 -1.44 -1.83
CA LEU A 17 -10.53 -1.84 -2.70
C LEU A 17 -9.75 -3.02 -2.10
N LEU A 18 -9.49 -2.99 -0.80
CA LEU A 18 -8.77 -4.06 -0.12
C LEU A 18 -9.56 -5.38 -0.11
N ALA A 19 -10.89 -5.31 -0.15
CA ALA A 19 -11.78 -6.46 -0.05
C ALA A 19 -12.12 -7.10 -1.40
N THR A 20 -11.70 -6.53 -2.53
CA THR A 20 -12.16 -6.98 -3.85
C THR A 20 -11.48 -8.23 -4.39
N ASP A 21 -10.23 -8.54 -4.00
CA ASP A 21 -9.56 -9.73 -4.49
C ASP A 21 -9.84 -10.95 -3.58
N LYS A 22 -9.46 -12.15 -4.03
CA LYS A 22 -9.71 -13.40 -3.28
C LYS A 22 -9.13 -13.37 -1.87
N LEU A 23 -7.92 -12.85 -1.71
CA LEU A 23 -7.26 -12.80 -0.41
C LEU A 23 -7.89 -11.73 0.48
N GLY A 24 -8.24 -10.58 -0.09
CA GLY A 24 -8.90 -9.50 0.63
C GLY A 24 -10.28 -9.89 1.13
N GLN A 25 -11.05 -10.61 0.33
CA GLN A 25 -12.39 -11.08 0.74
C GLN A 25 -12.34 -11.95 1.99
N LEU A 26 -11.25 -12.68 2.19
CA LEU A 26 -11.07 -13.55 3.36
C LEU A 26 -10.61 -12.79 4.60
N ARG A 27 -10.01 -11.61 4.44
CA ARG A 27 -9.41 -10.84 5.54
C ARG A 27 -10.24 -9.66 5.98
N GLU A 28 -10.87 -8.96 5.02
CA GLU A 28 -11.49 -7.67 5.30
C GLU A 28 -12.97 -7.81 5.65
N ALA A 29 -13.46 -6.85 6.40
CA ALA A 29 -14.86 -6.79 6.82
C ALA A 29 -15.51 -5.52 6.26
N TYR A 30 -15.54 -5.39 4.93
CA TYR A 30 -16.19 -4.27 4.27
C TYR A 30 -17.71 -4.33 4.52
N GLY A 31 -18.29 -3.19 4.80
CA GLY A 31 -19.74 -3.08 5.02
C GLY A 31 -20.16 -1.63 5.10
N ASP A 32 -21.48 -1.41 5.18
CA ASP A 32 -22.07 -0.08 5.36
C ASP A 32 -23.08 -0.17 6.51
N PRO A 33 -22.79 0.45 7.67
CA PRO A 33 -21.61 1.29 7.93
C PRO A 33 -20.32 0.49 8.04
N LEU A 34 -19.20 1.14 7.75
CA LEU A 34 -17.87 0.54 7.88
C LEU A 34 -17.59 0.26 9.36
N PRO A 35 -17.06 -0.94 9.71
CA PRO A 35 -16.73 -1.24 11.12
C PRO A 35 -15.80 -0.20 11.75
N GLU A 36 -16.09 0.14 13.00
CA GLU A 36 -15.39 1.18 13.75
C GLU A 36 -13.89 0.95 13.86
N LYS A 37 -13.46 -0.30 13.89
CA LYS A 37 -12.04 -0.66 13.98
C LYS A 37 -11.20 -0.06 12.84
N TYR A 38 -11.79 0.17 11.67
CA TYR A 38 -11.08 0.80 10.55
C TYR A 38 -10.82 2.29 10.82
N TYR A 39 -11.78 2.97 11.43
CA TYR A 39 -11.59 4.38 11.82
C TYR A 39 -10.56 4.53 12.92
N GLU A 40 -10.62 3.67 13.92
CA GLU A 40 -9.63 3.67 15.01
C GLU A 40 -8.22 3.45 14.47
N THR A 41 -8.06 2.49 13.54
CA THR A 41 -6.79 2.20 12.88
C THR A 41 -6.32 3.37 12.02
N PHE A 42 -7.24 3.99 11.29
CA PHE A 42 -6.93 5.17 10.47
C PHE A 42 -6.33 6.28 11.32
N TYR A 43 -6.91 6.58 12.47
CA TYR A 43 -6.36 7.63 13.34
C TYR A 43 -4.95 7.32 13.82
N LYS A 44 -4.66 6.06 14.13
CA LYS A 44 -3.31 5.64 14.50
C LYS A 44 -2.31 5.84 13.36
N ILE A 45 -2.71 5.52 12.15
CA ILE A 45 -1.86 5.71 10.96
C ILE A 45 -1.66 7.21 10.70
N ASP A 46 -2.75 7.98 10.77
CA ASP A 46 -2.72 9.40 10.45
C ASP A 46 -1.85 10.21 11.43
N GLU A 47 -1.80 9.79 12.69
CA GLU A 47 -0.98 10.43 13.71
C GLU A 47 0.50 10.05 13.64
N ASP A 48 0.83 8.93 12.97
CA ASP A 48 2.20 8.43 12.91
C ASP A 48 2.95 9.08 11.74
N PRO A 49 4.01 9.87 12.02
CA PRO A 49 4.78 10.53 10.95
C PRO A 49 5.52 9.56 10.05
N ASN A 50 5.64 8.29 10.44
CA ASN A 50 6.30 7.25 9.66
C ASN A 50 5.33 6.36 8.89
N GLN A 51 4.06 6.72 8.84
CA GLN A 51 3.04 6.02 8.09
C GLN A 51 2.35 6.99 7.13
N GLU A 52 2.15 6.55 5.89
CA GLU A 52 1.41 7.34 4.90
C GLU A 52 0.43 6.43 4.18
N LEU A 53 -0.85 6.68 4.39
CA LEU A 53 -1.92 6.02 3.63
C LEU A 53 -2.25 6.92 2.46
N ILE A 54 -2.06 6.40 1.24
CA ILE A 54 -2.12 7.17 0.01
C ILE A 54 -3.28 6.70 -0.85
N VAL A 55 -3.95 7.63 -1.48
CA VAL A 55 -4.99 7.35 -2.48
C VAL A 55 -4.64 7.96 -3.82
N LEU A 56 -5.06 7.28 -4.88
CA LEU A 56 -5.05 7.82 -6.24
C LEU A 56 -6.48 8.24 -6.57
N VAL A 57 -6.63 9.50 -6.93
CA VAL A 57 -7.94 10.11 -7.20
C VAL A 57 -8.05 10.39 -8.69
N SER A 58 -9.15 9.96 -9.30
CA SER A 58 -9.43 10.22 -10.72
C SER A 58 -9.81 11.67 -10.97
N ASP A 59 -9.88 12.04 -12.25
CA ASP A 59 -10.33 13.39 -12.65
C ASP A 59 -11.79 13.64 -12.28
N MET A 60 -12.56 12.57 -12.03
CA MET A 60 -13.94 12.65 -11.55
C MET A 60 -14.05 12.62 -10.03
N ASN A 61 -12.93 12.82 -9.34
CA ASN A 61 -12.84 12.83 -7.88
C ASN A 61 -13.23 11.51 -7.21
N GLU A 62 -12.98 10.39 -7.88
CA GLU A 62 -13.22 9.06 -7.33
C GLU A 62 -11.92 8.42 -6.86
N ILE A 63 -11.99 7.64 -5.77
CA ILE A 63 -10.84 6.86 -5.29
C ILE A 63 -10.69 5.63 -6.19
N ILE A 64 -9.61 5.57 -6.94
CA ILE A 64 -9.36 4.48 -7.90
C ILE A 64 -8.14 3.65 -7.55
N GLY A 65 -7.39 4.05 -6.54
CA GLY A 65 -6.24 3.28 -6.08
C GLY A 65 -5.85 3.64 -4.66
N THR A 66 -5.12 2.75 -4.01
CA THR A 66 -4.59 2.98 -2.67
C THR A 66 -3.30 2.20 -2.44
N MET A 67 -2.48 2.69 -1.52
CA MET A 67 -1.29 1.99 -1.01
C MET A 67 -0.93 2.57 0.35
N GLN A 68 -0.16 1.82 1.12
CA GLN A 68 0.36 2.29 2.40
C GLN A 68 1.88 2.25 2.38
N LEU A 69 2.53 3.33 2.83
CA LEU A 69 3.97 3.44 2.97
C LEU A 69 4.32 3.49 4.45
N THR A 70 5.36 2.76 4.82
CA THR A 70 5.93 2.79 6.15
C THR A 70 7.42 3.14 6.04
N PHE A 71 7.89 4.05 6.89
CA PHE A 71 9.30 4.45 6.93
C PHE A 71 9.88 3.92 8.22
N ILE A 72 10.88 3.02 8.10
CA ILE A 72 11.43 2.29 9.22
C ILE A 72 12.88 2.74 9.45
N GLN A 73 13.12 3.38 10.59
CA GLN A 73 14.47 3.74 11.02
C GLN A 73 15.12 2.53 11.68
N TYR A 74 16.34 2.18 11.29
CA TYR A 74 17.06 1.07 11.89
C TYR A 74 18.56 1.35 11.97
N LEU A 75 19.28 0.54 12.75
CA LEU A 75 20.71 0.78 12.98
C LEU A 75 21.59 0.30 11.86
N THR A 76 21.23 -0.81 11.22
CA THR A 76 22.02 -1.34 10.11
C THR A 76 22.09 -0.35 8.95
N TYR A 77 23.00 -0.57 8.03
CA TYR A 77 23.30 0.37 6.94
C TYR A 77 23.63 1.77 7.47
N GLN A 78 24.37 1.82 8.60
CA GLN A 78 24.83 3.06 9.22
C GLN A 78 23.68 4.01 9.59
N GLY A 79 22.62 3.43 10.19
CA GLY A 79 21.46 4.22 10.60
C GLY A 79 20.55 4.54 9.41
N GLY A 80 20.34 3.57 8.53
CA GLY A 80 19.50 3.76 7.36
C GLY A 80 18.02 3.84 7.65
N ILE A 81 17.28 4.39 6.71
CA ILE A 81 15.82 4.37 6.69
C ILE A 81 15.41 3.52 5.50
N ARG A 82 14.55 2.54 5.74
CA ARG A 82 13.94 1.79 4.62
C ARG A 82 12.48 2.15 4.51
N ALA A 83 12.00 2.26 3.28
CA ALA A 83 10.59 2.42 3.01
C ALA A 83 9.98 1.06 2.68
N GLN A 84 8.75 0.84 3.11
CA GLN A 84 7.99 -0.36 2.77
C GLN A 84 6.67 0.06 2.17
N VAL A 85 6.32 -0.54 1.03
CA VAL A 85 5.02 -0.33 0.40
C VAL A 85 4.20 -1.61 0.52
N GLU A 86 2.94 -1.45 0.86
CA GLU A 86 2.04 -2.60 0.99
C GLU A 86 0.61 -2.22 0.66
N ALA A 87 -0.22 -3.23 0.48
CA ALA A 87 -1.66 -3.07 0.19
C ALA A 87 -1.91 -2.23 -1.06
N VAL A 88 -1.09 -2.40 -2.10
CA VAL A 88 -1.27 -1.70 -3.37
C VAL A 88 -2.48 -2.27 -4.10
N ARG A 89 -3.46 -1.42 -4.39
CA ARG A 89 -4.69 -1.83 -5.10
C ARG A 89 -5.09 -0.77 -6.11
N ILE A 90 -5.58 -1.24 -7.25
CA ILE A 90 -6.22 -0.42 -8.29
C ILE A 90 -7.63 -0.95 -8.47
N ARG A 91 -8.60 -0.07 -8.59
CA ARG A 91 -10.00 -0.45 -8.83
C ARG A 91 -10.10 -1.20 -10.16
N ASP A 92 -10.93 -2.24 -10.20
CA ASP A 92 -10.98 -3.19 -11.33
C ASP A 92 -11.22 -2.51 -12.68
N ASP A 93 -12.07 -1.50 -12.73
CA ASP A 93 -12.40 -0.78 -13.97
C ASP A 93 -11.27 0.14 -14.45
N HIS A 94 -10.21 0.28 -13.66
CA HIS A 94 -9.03 1.08 -14.00
C HIS A 94 -7.76 0.25 -14.14
N GLN A 95 -7.86 -1.07 -14.02
CA GLN A 95 -6.70 -1.95 -14.21
C GLN A 95 -6.25 -1.98 -15.67
N SER A 96 -5.03 -2.43 -15.92
CA SER A 96 -4.42 -2.55 -17.25
C SER A 96 -4.26 -1.22 -18.00
N LYS A 97 -4.21 -0.10 -17.27
CA LYS A 97 -4.00 1.25 -17.82
C LYS A 97 -2.67 1.86 -17.38
N GLY A 98 -1.76 1.05 -16.86
CA GLY A 98 -0.46 1.54 -16.39
C GLY A 98 -0.50 2.26 -15.06
N LEU A 99 -1.60 2.23 -14.33
CA LEU A 99 -1.73 2.94 -13.06
C LEU A 99 -0.91 2.32 -11.94
N GLY A 100 -0.76 0.99 -11.96
CA GLY A 100 0.09 0.29 -10.99
C GLY A 100 1.54 0.77 -11.08
N GLU A 101 2.05 0.93 -12.28
CA GLU A 101 3.39 1.48 -12.50
C GLU A 101 3.48 2.91 -12.00
N LYS A 102 2.49 3.74 -12.29
CA LYS A 102 2.46 5.14 -11.81
C LYS A 102 2.47 5.18 -10.29
N MET A 103 1.71 4.33 -9.63
CA MET A 103 1.68 4.24 -8.17
C MET A 103 3.06 3.87 -7.61
N MET A 104 3.71 2.88 -8.19
CA MET A 104 5.03 2.44 -7.72
C MET A 104 6.08 3.50 -7.97
N ARG A 105 6.03 4.20 -9.10
CA ARG A 105 6.95 5.31 -9.36
C ARG A 105 6.76 6.46 -8.38
N TRP A 106 5.51 6.74 -8.01
CA TRP A 106 5.22 7.73 -6.97
C TRP A 106 5.80 7.29 -5.62
N ALA A 107 5.64 6.01 -5.27
CA ALA A 107 6.18 5.46 -4.04
C ALA A 107 7.71 5.55 -4.01
N ILE A 108 8.38 5.24 -5.13
CA ILE A 108 9.83 5.35 -5.26
C ILE A 108 10.27 6.81 -5.03
N ALA A 109 9.62 7.75 -5.70
CA ALA A 109 9.94 9.18 -5.55
C ALA A 109 9.72 9.64 -4.11
N ARG A 110 8.65 9.19 -3.47
CA ARG A 110 8.36 9.54 -2.08
C ARG A 110 9.41 8.96 -1.12
N ALA A 111 9.83 7.72 -1.36
CA ALA A 111 10.90 7.10 -0.58
C ALA A 111 12.20 7.90 -0.68
N GLU A 112 12.54 8.36 -1.88
CA GLU A 112 13.72 9.21 -2.11
C GLU A 112 13.61 10.54 -1.36
N GLU A 113 12.45 11.20 -1.42
CA GLU A 113 12.20 12.44 -0.68
C GLU A 113 12.39 12.26 0.82
N ARG A 114 11.98 11.12 1.37
CA ARG A 114 12.13 10.78 2.78
C ARG A 114 13.52 10.22 3.10
N LYS A 115 14.44 10.22 2.13
CA LYS A 115 15.82 9.76 2.28
C LYS A 115 15.95 8.30 2.68
N ALA A 116 15.02 7.47 2.26
CA ALA A 116 15.12 6.04 2.42
C ALA A 116 16.21 5.51 1.47
N HIS A 117 17.01 4.55 1.95
CA HIS A 117 18.05 3.99 1.11
C HIS A 117 17.55 2.81 0.26
N LEU A 118 16.41 2.27 0.59
CA LEU A 118 15.74 1.24 -0.22
C LEU A 118 14.23 1.31 -0.03
N LEU A 119 13.52 0.76 -1.01
CA LEU A 119 12.09 0.52 -0.95
C LEU A 119 11.88 -0.98 -1.06
N GLN A 120 11.16 -1.57 -0.12
CA GLN A 120 10.89 -2.99 -0.09
C GLN A 120 9.38 -3.26 -0.10
N LEU A 121 9.03 -4.46 -0.53
CA LEU A 121 7.68 -4.98 -0.47
C LEU A 121 7.72 -6.49 -0.33
N THR A 122 6.60 -7.07 0.07
CA THR A 122 6.38 -8.51 -0.03
C THR A 122 5.24 -8.75 -0.99
N SER A 123 5.30 -9.85 -1.72
CA SER A 123 4.23 -10.27 -2.63
C SER A 123 3.83 -11.69 -2.27
N ASP A 124 2.53 -11.92 -2.13
CA ASP A 124 2.02 -13.24 -1.85
C ASP A 124 2.32 -14.19 -3.01
N LYS A 125 2.83 -15.37 -2.72
CA LYS A 125 3.14 -16.38 -3.75
C LYS A 125 1.91 -16.81 -4.55
N GLN A 126 0.71 -16.56 -4.02
CA GLN A 126 -0.55 -16.82 -4.73
C GLN A 126 -0.86 -15.77 -5.81
N ARG A 127 0.02 -14.78 -5.99
CA ARG A 127 -0.10 -13.73 -7.01
C ARG A 127 1.12 -13.78 -7.93
N PRO A 128 1.24 -14.79 -8.80
CA PRO A 128 2.47 -15.02 -9.58
C PRO A 128 2.82 -13.88 -10.56
N ASP A 129 1.83 -13.19 -11.08
CA ASP A 129 2.08 -12.09 -12.03
C ASP A 129 2.62 -10.84 -11.34
N ALA A 130 2.39 -10.69 -10.03
CA ALA A 130 2.86 -9.53 -9.28
C ALA A 130 4.39 -9.49 -9.21
N ILE A 131 5.04 -10.65 -9.00
CA ILE A 131 6.50 -10.72 -8.93
C ILE A 131 7.12 -10.21 -10.23
N ARG A 132 6.61 -10.64 -11.38
CA ARG A 132 7.10 -10.18 -12.69
C ARG A 132 6.91 -8.68 -12.88
N PHE A 133 5.79 -8.16 -12.42
CA PHE A 133 5.50 -6.73 -12.47
C PHE A 133 6.55 -5.94 -11.69
N TYR A 134 6.85 -6.35 -10.46
CA TYR A 134 7.83 -5.65 -9.63
C TYR A 134 9.25 -5.79 -10.17
N GLU A 135 9.61 -6.94 -10.70
CA GLU A 135 10.93 -7.13 -11.31
C GLU A 135 11.14 -6.20 -12.51
N ARG A 136 10.10 -5.96 -13.31
CA ARG A 136 10.19 -5.01 -14.43
C ARG A 136 10.43 -3.57 -13.95
N LEU A 137 10.01 -3.24 -12.74
CA LEU A 137 10.25 -1.92 -12.15
C LEU A 137 11.62 -1.79 -11.50
N GLY A 138 12.39 -2.86 -11.45
CA GLY A 138 13.74 -2.85 -10.89
C GLY A 138 13.86 -3.48 -9.50
N PHE A 139 12.76 -4.01 -8.95
CA PHE A 139 12.84 -4.76 -7.70
C PHE A 139 13.51 -6.11 -7.94
N LYS A 140 14.23 -6.59 -6.93
CA LYS A 140 14.88 -7.89 -6.96
C LYS A 140 14.32 -8.77 -5.85
N ALA A 141 13.98 -10.00 -6.19
CA ALA A 141 13.51 -11.00 -5.21
C ALA A 141 14.73 -11.61 -4.50
N SER A 142 15.41 -10.79 -3.71
CA SER A 142 16.70 -11.14 -3.08
C SER A 142 16.57 -11.80 -1.71
N HIS A 143 15.38 -11.81 -1.12
CA HIS A 143 15.13 -12.30 0.25
C HIS A 143 13.88 -13.15 0.28
N GLU A 144 13.81 -14.07 1.24
CA GLU A 144 12.61 -14.83 1.52
C GLU A 144 11.86 -14.18 2.68
N GLY A 145 10.58 -13.90 2.49
CA GLY A 145 9.71 -13.41 3.56
C GLY A 145 9.16 -14.59 4.35
N MET A 146 9.21 -14.48 5.67
CA MET A 146 8.70 -15.53 6.57
C MET A 146 7.71 -14.89 7.54
N LYS A 147 6.56 -15.51 7.73
CA LYS A 147 5.50 -14.99 8.60
C LYS A 147 5.06 -16.04 9.61
N MET A 148 4.85 -15.60 10.81
CA MET A 148 4.24 -16.42 11.87
C MET A 148 3.02 -15.66 12.36
N HIS A 149 1.83 -16.23 12.15
CA HIS A 149 0.61 -15.62 12.66
C HIS A 149 0.51 -15.80 14.17
N LEU A 150 0.33 -14.72 14.88
CA LEU A 150 0.25 -14.74 16.34
C LEU A 150 -1.22 -14.70 16.77
N LYS A 151 -1.52 -15.31 17.90
CA LYS A 151 -2.86 -15.26 18.46
C LYS A 151 -3.13 -13.88 19.06
N ASN A 152 -4.28 -13.35 18.78
CA ASN A 152 -4.74 -12.09 19.35
C ASN A 152 -5.95 -12.32 20.24
#